data_73fba1d0e8a51330c5036f3845faa407
#
_entry.id   73fba1d0e8a51330c5036f3845faa407
#
_cell.length_a   1.000
_cell.length_b   1.000
_cell.length_c   1.000
_cell.angle_alpha   90.00
_cell.angle_beta   90.00
_cell.angle_gamma   90.00
#
_symmetry.space_group_name_H-M   'P 1'
#
loop_
_entity.id
_entity.type
_entity.pdbx_description
1 polymer ?
#
loop_
_entity_poly.entity_id
_entity_poly.type
_entity_poly.pdbx_seq_one_letter_code
_entity_poly.pdbx_strand_id
1 'polypeptide(L)'
;MTAGFHVIGDAAVSVVVAAFERAVDDFGIAAVARCGHRREHVEMVTADQAAKLGAWGIIASVQPNFDALWGGSNGMYARRLGIYRGSRLNNFALLASQGVPLAFGSDAPVTGLDPWVSVRAAANHRTPGSAVSMRAAFAAATRGGWRAAGVRDGVTGTLTPGAPASYAVWDIGERDVFAPRDAIQRWSTDPRSRLPALPRLGLTDALLRCRQTVHRGAVIYG
;
A
#
# COMPACT_ATOMS: atom_id res chain seq x y z
N MET A 1 16.64 -14.47 7.44
CA MET A 1 15.72 -13.97 8.47
C MET A 1 15.12 -12.66 8.00
N THR A 2 13.81 -12.45 8.12
CA THR A 2 13.15 -11.20 7.77
C THR A 2 13.31 -10.19 8.90
N ALA A 3 13.60 -8.92 8.57
CA ALA A 3 13.62 -7.82 9.52
C ALA A 3 12.48 -6.85 9.22
N GLY A 4 11.82 -6.34 10.26
CA GLY A 4 10.83 -5.29 10.19
C GLY A 4 11.23 -4.13 11.09
N PHE A 5 11.03 -2.88 10.64
CA PHE A 5 11.37 -1.69 11.41
C PHE A 5 10.25 -0.65 11.31
N HIS A 6 9.90 -0.08 12.44
CA HIS A 6 9.05 1.10 12.54
C HIS A 6 9.89 2.35 12.18
N VAL A 7 9.50 3.09 11.14
CA VAL A 7 10.22 4.29 10.69
C VAL A 7 9.24 5.37 10.20
N ILE A 8 9.10 6.44 10.94
CA ILE A 8 8.23 7.58 10.61
C ILE A 8 9.09 8.77 10.17
N GLY A 9 9.93 9.28 11.06
CA GLY A 9 10.74 10.47 10.83
C GLY A 9 11.89 10.26 9.86
N ASP A 10 12.30 11.34 9.20
CA ASP A 10 13.40 11.37 8.21
C ASP A 10 14.72 10.82 8.75
N ALA A 11 15.06 11.14 10.01
CA ALA A 11 16.26 10.61 10.67
C ALA A 11 16.17 9.08 10.86
N ALA A 12 15.02 8.56 11.30
CA ALA A 12 14.81 7.11 11.46
C ALA A 12 14.89 6.39 10.11
N VAL A 13 14.26 6.94 9.07
CA VAL A 13 14.35 6.41 7.71
C VAL A 13 15.80 6.37 7.24
N SER A 14 16.57 7.44 7.48
CA SER A 14 17.97 7.55 7.07
C SER A 14 18.85 6.51 7.75
N VAL A 15 18.71 6.31 9.08
CA VAL A 15 19.46 5.30 9.84
C VAL A 15 19.19 3.90 9.32
N VAL A 16 17.92 3.59 9.07
CA VAL A 16 17.54 2.25 8.60
C VAL A 16 17.98 2.02 7.16
N VAL A 17 17.87 3.02 6.27
CA VAL A 17 18.38 2.91 4.89
C VAL A 17 19.89 2.69 4.89
N ALA A 18 20.67 3.43 5.71
CA ALA A 18 22.11 3.24 5.83
C ALA A 18 22.50 1.85 6.38
N ALA A 19 21.70 1.28 7.30
CA ALA A 19 21.93 -0.08 7.78
C ALA A 19 21.70 -1.13 6.68
N PHE A 20 20.66 -0.94 5.82
CA PHE A 20 20.46 -1.83 4.68
C PHE A 20 21.52 -1.65 3.59
N GLU A 21 21.98 -0.44 3.37
CA GLU A 21 23.09 -0.18 2.43
C GLU A 21 24.32 -1.00 2.80
N ARG A 22 24.72 -0.97 4.08
CA ARG A 22 25.82 -1.84 4.57
C ARG A 22 25.52 -3.33 4.40
N ALA A 23 24.29 -3.77 4.69
CA ALA A 23 23.93 -5.17 4.46
C ALA A 23 23.97 -5.57 2.97
N VAL A 24 23.63 -4.63 2.08
CA VAL A 24 23.75 -4.84 0.63
C VAL A 24 25.22 -4.91 0.20
N ASP A 25 26.07 -4.06 0.76
CA ASP A 25 27.52 -4.08 0.49
C ASP A 25 28.16 -5.40 0.96
N ASP A 26 27.75 -5.90 2.13
CA ASP A 26 28.30 -7.12 2.72
C ASP A 26 27.79 -8.42 2.05
N PHE A 27 26.50 -8.46 1.67
CA PHE A 27 25.81 -9.69 1.26
C PHE A 27 25.25 -9.67 -0.16
N GLY A 28 25.22 -8.51 -0.81
CA GLY A 28 24.67 -8.28 -2.13
C GLY A 28 23.14 -8.11 -2.15
N ILE A 29 22.65 -7.37 -3.15
CA ILE A 29 21.23 -7.03 -3.32
C ILE A 29 20.33 -8.28 -3.34
N ALA A 30 20.74 -9.32 -4.06
CA ALA A 30 19.93 -10.53 -4.20
C ALA A 30 19.72 -11.27 -2.86
N ALA A 31 20.71 -11.27 -1.98
CA ALA A 31 20.60 -11.88 -0.65
C ALA A 31 19.63 -11.07 0.24
N VAL A 32 19.73 -9.74 0.23
CA VAL A 32 18.86 -8.85 0.99
C VAL A 32 17.42 -8.96 0.46
N ALA A 33 17.20 -8.87 -0.84
CA ALA A 33 15.86 -8.94 -1.44
C ALA A 33 15.13 -10.26 -1.16
N ARG A 34 15.85 -11.39 -1.16
CA ARG A 34 15.25 -12.71 -0.84
C ARG A 34 14.69 -12.80 0.57
N CYS A 35 15.16 -12.00 1.52
CA CYS A 35 14.68 -12.02 2.90
C CYS A 35 13.29 -11.44 3.05
N GLY A 36 12.83 -10.55 2.13
CA GLY A 36 11.52 -9.91 2.21
C GLY A 36 11.39 -8.98 3.41
N HIS A 37 12.41 -8.19 3.64
CA HIS A 37 12.39 -7.17 4.67
C HIS A 37 11.28 -6.16 4.45
N ARG A 38 10.73 -5.60 5.53
CA ARG A 38 9.68 -4.58 5.46
C ARG A 38 9.96 -3.40 6.37
N ARG A 39 9.35 -2.28 6.02
CA ARG A 39 9.34 -1.04 6.77
C ARG A 39 7.91 -0.67 7.06
N GLU A 40 7.61 -0.41 8.33
CA GLU A 40 6.33 0.15 8.72
C GLU A 40 6.38 1.67 8.60
N HIS A 41 5.30 2.25 8.14
CA HIS A 41 5.02 3.68 7.97
C HIS A 41 5.75 4.33 6.79
N VAL A 42 7.06 4.48 6.82
CA VAL A 42 7.89 5.10 5.75
C VAL A 42 7.36 6.49 5.35
N GLU A 43 6.92 7.30 6.34
CA GLU A 43 6.18 8.53 6.06
C GLU A 43 7.05 9.64 5.48
N MET A 44 8.31 9.78 5.96
CA MET A 44 9.21 10.88 5.59
C MET A 44 10.39 10.40 4.73
N VAL A 45 10.10 9.69 3.64
CA VAL A 45 11.10 9.14 2.71
C VAL A 45 11.47 10.16 1.63
N THR A 46 12.75 10.24 1.28
CA THR A 46 13.23 11.01 0.11
C THR A 46 13.19 10.17 -1.17
N ALA A 47 13.33 10.82 -2.34
CA ALA A 47 13.36 10.12 -3.63
C ALA A 47 14.52 9.12 -3.72
N ASP A 48 15.71 9.52 -3.27
CA ASP A 48 16.90 8.64 -3.27
C ASP A 48 16.73 7.44 -2.36
N GLN A 49 16.14 7.65 -1.17
CA GLN A 49 15.84 6.56 -0.25
C GLN A 49 14.80 5.60 -0.83
N ALA A 50 13.75 6.14 -1.47
CA ALA A 50 12.74 5.32 -2.14
C ALA A 50 13.34 4.49 -3.28
N ALA A 51 14.23 5.07 -4.09
CA ALA A 51 14.96 4.36 -5.14
C ALA A 51 15.80 3.20 -4.58
N LYS A 52 16.52 3.42 -3.48
CA LYS A 52 17.27 2.37 -2.79
C LYS A 52 16.35 1.26 -2.27
N LEU A 53 15.24 1.61 -1.60
CA LEU A 53 14.27 0.63 -1.11
C LEU A 53 13.69 -0.22 -2.25
N GLY A 54 13.36 0.39 -3.39
CA GLY A 54 12.87 -0.29 -4.59
C GLY A 54 13.92 -1.25 -5.16
N ALA A 55 15.14 -0.78 -5.36
CA ALA A 55 16.25 -1.60 -5.87
C ALA A 55 16.56 -2.81 -4.98
N TRP A 56 16.40 -2.68 -3.68
CA TRP A 56 16.65 -3.77 -2.71
C TRP A 56 15.42 -4.65 -2.43
N GLY A 57 14.28 -4.37 -3.07
CA GLY A 57 13.03 -5.14 -2.89
C GLY A 57 12.45 -5.04 -1.47
N ILE A 58 12.73 -3.95 -0.76
CA ILE A 58 12.22 -3.72 0.59
C ILE A 58 10.74 -3.31 0.51
N ILE A 59 9.89 -3.99 1.26
CA ILE A 59 8.45 -3.73 1.26
C ILE A 59 8.14 -2.52 2.15
N ALA A 60 7.37 -1.57 1.65
CA ALA A 60 6.79 -0.49 2.44
C ALA A 60 5.38 -0.90 2.91
N SER A 61 5.23 -1.12 4.21
CA SER A 61 3.97 -1.41 4.90
C SER A 61 3.43 -0.10 5.45
N VAL A 62 2.51 0.52 4.75
CA VAL A 62 2.08 1.91 4.97
C VAL A 62 0.61 2.02 5.35
N GLN A 63 0.23 3.17 5.94
CA GLN A 63 -1.10 3.44 6.47
C GLN A 63 -1.73 4.62 5.73
N PRO A 64 -2.47 4.39 4.63
CA PRO A 64 -3.08 5.48 3.87
C PRO A 64 -4.04 6.35 4.68
N ASN A 65 -4.65 5.79 5.71
CA ASN A 65 -5.54 6.52 6.61
C ASN A 65 -4.83 7.66 7.36
N PHE A 66 -3.50 7.58 7.55
CA PHE A 66 -2.74 8.64 8.19
C PHE A 66 -2.74 9.93 7.36
N ASP A 67 -2.60 9.82 6.03
CA ASP A 67 -2.77 10.99 5.17
C ASP A 67 -4.20 11.52 5.21
N ALA A 68 -5.20 10.65 5.12
CA ALA A 68 -6.61 11.06 5.15
C ALA A 68 -6.99 11.79 6.44
N LEU A 69 -6.40 11.43 7.59
CA LEU A 69 -6.68 12.02 8.89
C LEU A 69 -5.81 13.25 9.17
N TRP A 70 -4.54 13.19 8.81
CA TRP A 70 -3.53 14.14 9.28
C TRP A 70 -2.76 14.86 8.19
N GLY A 71 -2.90 14.45 6.93
CA GLY A 71 -2.20 14.99 5.78
C GLY A 71 -2.76 16.29 5.23
N GLY A 72 -2.15 16.76 4.14
CA GLY A 72 -2.51 18.00 3.46
C GLY A 72 -1.98 19.27 4.14
N SER A 73 -2.16 20.41 3.46
CA SER A 73 -1.60 21.70 3.88
C SER A 73 -2.16 22.24 5.21
N ASN A 74 -3.34 21.79 5.59
CA ASN A 74 -4.03 22.21 6.84
C ASN A 74 -4.09 21.10 7.89
N GLY A 75 -3.50 19.93 7.60
CA GLY A 75 -3.51 18.77 8.48
C GLY A 75 -2.58 18.91 9.68
N MET A 76 -2.63 17.92 10.56
CA MET A 76 -1.78 17.88 11.76
C MET A 76 -0.29 17.88 11.41
N TYR A 77 0.11 17.16 10.36
CA TYR A 77 1.49 17.13 9.92
C TYR A 77 2.00 18.52 9.51
N ALA A 78 1.21 19.27 8.73
CA ALA A 78 1.59 20.63 8.32
C ALA A 78 1.69 21.59 9.51
N ARG A 79 0.80 21.47 10.50
CA ARG A 79 0.86 22.28 11.73
C ARG A 79 2.08 22.00 12.58
N ARG A 80 2.55 20.74 12.64
CA ARG A 80 3.68 20.34 13.49
C ARG A 80 5.03 20.48 12.81
N LEU A 81 5.10 20.25 11.49
CA LEU A 81 6.35 20.18 10.75
C LEU A 81 6.55 21.36 9.78
N GLY A 82 5.57 22.26 9.70
CA GLY A 82 5.46 23.28 8.66
C GLY A 82 4.86 22.70 7.37
N ILE A 83 4.23 23.56 6.57
CA ILE A 83 3.49 23.16 5.36
C ILE A 83 4.41 22.40 4.38
N TYR A 84 5.62 22.88 4.15
CA TYR A 84 6.55 22.28 3.19
C TYR A 84 6.89 20.82 3.51
N ARG A 85 7.20 20.50 4.76
CA ARG A 85 7.51 19.11 5.19
C ARG A 85 6.23 18.31 5.37
N GLY A 86 5.24 18.86 6.06
CA GLY A 86 4.03 18.17 6.44
C GLY A 86 3.15 17.74 5.26
N SER A 87 3.19 18.47 4.14
CA SER A 87 2.43 18.09 2.93
C SER A 87 3.14 17.07 2.04
N ARG A 88 4.34 16.62 2.41
CA ARG A 88 5.12 15.65 1.61
C ARG A 88 5.18 14.26 2.21
N LEU A 89 4.54 14.03 3.35
CA LEU A 89 4.49 12.74 4.00
C LEU A 89 3.61 11.77 3.22
N ASN A 90 3.86 10.48 3.45
CA ASN A 90 3.04 9.40 2.88
C ASN A 90 2.95 9.43 1.34
N ASN A 91 4.03 9.77 0.65
CA ASN A 91 4.02 9.86 -0.81
C ASN A 91 4.02 8.47 -1.46
N PHE A 92 2.83 7.89 -1.61
CA PHE A 92 2.66 6.54 -2.18
C PHE A 92 3.04 6.48 -3.65
N ALA A 93 2.78 7.55 -4.41
CA ALA A 93 3.16 7.63 -5.82
C ALA A 93 4.67 7.59 -5.99
N LEU A 94 5.43 8.29 -5.14
CA LEU A 94 6.89 8.25 -5.15
C LEU A 94 7.38 6.82 -4.89
N LEU A 95 6.90 6.17 -3.81
CA LEU A 95 7.29 4.79 -3.50
C LEU A 95 6.98 3.86 -4.67
N ALA A 96 5.77 3.91 -5.23
CA ALA A 96 5.37 3.08 -6.35
C ALA A 96 6.21 3.35 -7.61
N SER A 97 6.52 4.61 -7.94
CA SER A 97 7.33 4.98 -9.11
C SER A 97 8.77 4.47 -9.03
N GLN A 98 9.29 4.31 -7.82
CA GLN A 98 10.61 3.73 -7.56
C GLN A 98 10.59 2.19 -7.44
N GLY A 99 9.47 1.55 -7.74
CA GLY A 99 9.34 0.09 -7.70
C GLY A 99 9.26 -0.50 -6.29
N VAL A 100 9.05 0.31 -5.25
CA VAL A 100 8.89 -0.17 -3.88
C VAL A 100 7.58 -0.96 -3.76
N PRO A 101 7.62 -2.24 -3.36
CA PRO A 101 6.40 -3.00 -3.14
C PRO A 101 5.60 -2.44 -1.98
N LEU A 102 4.33 -2.08 -2.23
CA LEU A 102 3.45 -1.55 -1.21
C LEU A 102 2.61 -2.64 -0.55
N ALA A 103 2.41 -2.50 0.76
CA ALA A 103 1.41 -3.22 1.54
C ALA A 103 0.64 -2.21 2.41
N PHE A 104 -0.68 -2.35 2.51
CA PHE A 104 -1.51 -1.46 3.30
C PHE A 104 -1.98 -2.13 4.58
N GLY A 105 -1.93 -1.38 5.66
CA GLY A 105 -2.45 -1.74 6.97
C GLY A 105 -3.15 -0.58 7.65
N SER A 106 -3.86 -0.84 8.74
CA SER A 106 -4.56 0.17 9.54
C SER A 106 -3.73 0.69 10.70
N ASP A 107 -2.74 -0.07 11.13
CA ASP A 107 -2.04 0.16 12.41
C ASP A 107 -3.04 0.21 13.59
N ALA A 108 -4.02 -0.69 13.59
CA ALA A 108 -5.03 -0.74 14.65
C ALA A 108 -4.38 -0.90 16.04
N PRO A 109 -4.84 -0.14 17.05
CA PRO A 109 -6.05 0.68 17.11
C PRO A 109 -5.87 2.14 16.67
N VAL A 110 -4.72 2.53 16.09
CA VAL A 110 -4.45 3.91 15.66
C VAL A 110 -5.46 4.37 14.61
N THR A 111 -5.76 3.50 13.64
CA THR A 111 -6.92 3.67 12.75
C THR A 111 -7.76 2.38 12.71
N GLY A 112 -9.01 2.51 12.28
CA GLY A 112 -9.94 1.38 12.22
C GLY A 112 -9.54 0.34 11.17
N LEU A 113 -9.97 -0.91 11.40
CA LEU A 113 -9.80 -2.04 10.48
C LEU A 113 -10.81 -1.95 9.32
N ASP A 114 -10.59 -1.05 8.38
CA ASP A 114 -11.38 -0.93 7.17
C ASP A 114 -10.46 -0.82 5.94
N PRO A 115 -10.27 -1.91 5.19
CA PRO A 115 -9.37 -1.92 4.05
C PRO A 115 -9.84 -1.00 2.91
N TRP A 116 -11.15 -0.80 2.74
CA TRP A 116 -11.65 0.08 1.69
C TRP A 116 -11.49 1.56 2.02
N VAL A 117 -11.52 1.93 3.29
CA VAL A 117 -11.13 3.29 3.72
C VAL A 117 -9.66 3.54 3.39
N SER A 118 -8.78 2.57 3.61
CA SER A 118 -7.36 2.68 3.24
C SER A 118 -7.16 2.78 1.72
N VAL A 119 -7.87 1.96 0.94
CA VAL A 119 -7.84 2.03 -0.54
C VAL A 119 -8.32 3.39 -1.03
N ARG A 120 -9.44 3.90 -0.48
CA ARG A 120 -9.96 5.23 -0.80
C ARG A 120 -8.96 6.34 -0.45
N ALA A 121 -8.36 6.28 0.73
CA ALA A 121 -7.38 7.25 1.18
C ALA A 121 -6.15 7.31 0.25
N ALA A 122 -5.61 6.17 -0.15
CA ALA A 122 -4.46 6.09 -1.05
C ALA A 122 -4.76 6.63 -2.45
N ALA A 123 -5.99 6.42 -2.95
CA ALA A 123 -6.42 6.89 -4.27
C ALA A 123 -6.81 8.38 -4.27
N ASN A 124 -7.18 8.94 -3.10
CA ASN A 124 -7.59 10.33 -2.94
C ASN A 124 -6.67 11.08 -1.96
N HIS A 125 -5.36 10.90 -2.12
CA HIS A 125 -4.34 11.50 -1.26
C HIS A 125 -4.52 13.03 -1.16
N ARG A 126 -4.36 13.58 0.05
CA ARG A 126 -4.57 15.02 0.29
C ARG A 126 -3.54 15.92 -0.38
N THR A 127 -2.38 15.38 -0.73
CA THR A 127 -1.35 16.11 -1.48
C THR A 127 -1.39 15.69 -2.95
N PRO A 128 -1.60 16.64 -3.89
CA PRO A 128 -1.59 16.35 -5.32
C PRO A 128 -0.31 15.63 -5.76
N GLY A 129 -0.46 14.63 -6.62
CA GLY A 129 0.67 13.85 -7.15
C GLY A 129 1.21 12.75 -6.23
N SER A 130 0.68 12.60 -5.02
CA SER A 130 1.11 11.56 -4.07
C SER A 130 0.20 10.33 -4.04
N ALA A 131 -0.96 10.37 -4.72
CA ALA A 131 -1.91 9.27 -4.82
C ALA A 131 -1.41 8.14 -5.72
N VAL A 132 -1.84 6.93 -5.44
CA VAL A 132 -1.74 5.79 -6.36
C VAL A 132 -3.08 5.49 -7.01
N SER A 133 -3.09 4.74 -8.12
CA SER A 133 -4.35 4.34 -8.74
C SER A 133 -5.16 3.43 -7.80
N MET A 134 -6.49 3.45 -7.93
CA MET A 134 -7.40 2.57 -7.19
C MET A 134 -6.98 1.11 -7.27
N ARG A 135 -6.50 0.66 -8.44
CA ARG A 135 -6.03 -0.69 -8.66
C ARG A 135 -4.74 -1.00 -7.91
N ALA A 136 -3.77 -0.08 -7.91
CA ALA A 136 -2.53 -0.23 -7.13
C ALA A 136 -2.84 -0.26 -5.64
N ALA A 137 -3.74 0.59 -5.17
CA ALA A 137 -4.21 0.62 -3.79
C ALA A 137 -4.89 -0.70 -3.39
N PHE A 138 -5.78 -1.23 -4.24
CA PHE A 138 -6.43 -2.52 -4.02
C PHE A 138 -5.41 -3.67 -3.97
N ALA A 139 -4.44 -3.68 -4.88
CA ALA A 139 -3.38 -4.70 -4.89
C ALA A 139 -2.50 -4.63 -3.63
N ALA A 140 -2.21 -3.42 -3.13
CA ALA A 140 -1.46 -3.24 -1.89
C ALA A 140 -2.25 -3.70 -0.65
N ALA A 141 -3.58 -3.49 -0.63
CA ALA A 141 -4.47 -3.94 0.44
C ALA A 141 -4.76 -5.45 0.43
N THR A 142 -4.49 -6.15 -0.68
CA THR A 142 -4.72 -7.59 -0.84
C THR A 142 -3.40 -8.37 -0.93
N ARG A 143 -2.89 -8.57 -2.13
CA ARG A 143 -1.63 -9.31 -2.38
C ARG A 143 -0.41 -8.69 -1.69
N GLY A 144 -0.40 -7.36 -1.56
CA GLY A 144 0.65 -6.63 -0.87
C GLY A 144 0.75 -7.05 0.60
N GLY A 145 -0.39 -7.12 1.31
CA GLY A 145 -0.45 -7.57 2.70
C GLY A 145 0.09 -8.99 2.88
N TRP A 146 -0.33 -9.93 2.03
CA TRP A 146 0.18 -11.31 2.09
C TRP A 146 1.69 -11.39 1.82
N ARG A 147 2.18 -10.61 0.84
CA ARG A 147 3.62 -10.51 0.58
C ARG A 147 4.38 -9.98 1.79
N ALA A 148 3.87 -8.94 2.45
CA ALA A 148 4.47 -8.38 3.66
C ALA A 148 4.45 -9.37 4.84
N ALA A 149 3.46 -10.28 4.87
CA ALA A 149 3.39 -11.39 5.81
C ALA A 149 4.31 -12.58 5.44
N GLY A 150 5.12 -12.45 4.37
CA GLY A 150 6.06 -13.49 3.95
C GLY A 150 5.48 -14.58 3.06
N VAL A 151 4.21 -14.48 2.66
CA VAL A 151 3.58 -15.44 1.74
C VAL A 151 4.00 -15.12 0.30
N ARG A 152 4.62 -16.09 -0.38
CA ARG A 152 5.22 -15.91 -1.71
C ARG A 152 4.82 -17.01 -2.69
N ASP A 153 3.69 -17.64 -2.49
CA ASP A 153 3.16 -18.70 -3.35
C ASP A 153 2.62 -18.21 -4.70
N GLY A 154 2.52 -16.89 -4.89
CA GLY A 154 2.02 -16.26 -6.13
C GLY A 154 0.51 -16.29 -6.30
N VAL A 155 -0.22 -17.02 -5.47
CA VAL A 155 -1.69 -17.21 -5.61
C VAL A 155 -2.49 -16.70 -4.42
N THR A 156 -1.93 -16.71 -3.20
CA THR A 156 -2.60 -16.17 -2.01
C THR A 156 -2.89 -14.67 -2.17
N GLY A 157 -4.07 -14.26 -1.79
CA GLY A 157 -4.58 -12.88 -1.99
C GLY A 157 -5.20 -12.66 -3.37
N THR A 158 -5.49 -13.75 -4.10
CA THR A 158 -6.23 -13.75 -5.37
C THR A 158 -7.40 -14.74 -5.29
N LEU A 159 -8.33 -14.67 -6.25
CA LEU A 159 -9.41 -15.63 -6.45
C LEU A 159 -9.09 -16.59 -7.62
N THR A 160 -7.83 -16.94 -7.80
CA THR A 160 -7.37 -17.87 -8.83
C THR A 160 -7.62 -19.31 -8.37
N PRO A 161 -7.99 -20.25 -9.28
CA PRO A 161 -8.07 -21.67 -8.96
C PRO A 161 -6.76 -22.18 -8.34
N GLY A 162 -6.88 -22.91 -7.23
CA GLY A 162 -5.74 -23.41 -6.45
C GLY A 162 -5.26 -22.46 -5.34
N ALA A 163 -5.75 -21.22 -5.30
CA ALA A 163 -5.48 -20.32 -4.16
C ALA A 163 -6.25 -20.79 -2.90
N PRO A 164 -5.67 -20.57 -1.70
CA PRO A 164 -6.41 -20.77 -0.46
C PRO A 164 -7.70 -19.93 -0.45
N ALA A 165 -8.82 -20.50 -0.05
CA ALA A 165 -10.13 -19.84 -0.01
C ALA A 165 -10.17 -18.78 1.11
N SER A 166 -9.44 -17.68 0.90
CA SER A 166 -9.41 -16.52 1.82
C SER A 166 -9.92 -15.29 1.06
N TYR A 167 -11.11 -14.83 1.42
CA TYR A 167 -11.78 -13.71 0.74
C TYR A 167 -12.75 -12.98 1.67
N ALA A 168 -13.16 -11.78 1.27
CA ALA A 168 -14.22 -11.05 1.92
C ALA A 168 -15.29 -10.65 0.90
N VAL A 169 -16.56 -10.71 1.31
CA VAL A 169 -17.72 -10.30 0.54
C VAL A 169 -18.20 -8.95 1.06
N TRP A 170 -18.40 -8.02 0.14
CA TRP A 170 -18.77 -6.64 0.46
C TRP A 170 -20.02 -6.20 -0.27
N ASP A 171 -20.87 -5.42 0.39
CA ASP A 171 -21.89 -4.65 -0.31
C ASP A 171 -21.21 -3.49 -1.01
N ILE A 172 -21.34 -3.46 -2.32
CA ILE A 172 -20.81 -2.38 -3.14
C ILE A 172 -21.95 -1.73 -3.92
N GLY A 173 -21.92 -0.41 -4.03
CA GLY A 173 -22.80 0.34 -4.90
C GLY A 173 -22.41 0.20 -6.37
N GLU A 174 -22.35 1.32 -7.10
CA GLU A 174 -21.91 1.36 -8.47
C GLU A 174 -20.46 0.90 -8.62
N ARG A 175 -20.20 0.17 -9.70
CA ARG A 175 -18.86 -0.31 -10.06
C ARG A 175 -18.37 0.46 -11.26
N ASP A 176 -17.17 1.00 -11.16
CA ASP A 176 -16.47 1.61 -12.29
C ASP A 176 -15.33 0.70 -12.76
N VAL A 177 -15.24 0.53 -14.05
CA VAL A 177 -14.03 0.03 -14.68
C VAL A 177 -13.12 1.24 -14.86
N PHE A 178 -12.22 1.47 -13.92
CA PHE A 178 -11.24 2.54 -14.04
C PHE A 178 -10.29 2.21 -15.19
N ALA A 179 -10.56 2.80 -16.35
CA ALA A 179 -9.65 2.82 -17.47
C ALA A 179 -8.59 3.89 -17.21
N PRO A 180 -7.31 3.50 -17.09
CA PRO A 180 -6.25 4.49 -17.06
C PRO A 180 -6.22 5.28 -18.37
N ARG A 181 -5.88 6.56 -18.29
CA ARG A 181 -5.93 7.48 -19.43
C ARG A 181 -4.78 7.32 -20.44
N ASP A 182 -3.79 6.49 -20.16
CA ASP A 182 -2.65 6.28 -21.06
C ASP A 182 -2.79 5.01 -21.95
N ALA A 183 -2.07 5.01 -23.07
CA ALA A 183 -2.17 3.94 -24.06
C ALA A 183 -1.72 2.56 -23.54
N ILE A 184 -0.81 2.52 -22.59
CA ILE A 184 -0.26 1.27 -22.04
C ILE A 184 -1.26 0.63 -21.09
N GLN A 185 -1.99 1.43 -20.34
CA GLN A 185 -2.96 0.96 -19.36
C GLN A 185 -4.34 0.68 -20.01
N ARG A 186 -4.61 1.11 -21.24
CA ARG A 186 -5.84 0.77 -21.98
C ARG A 186 -6.03 -0.75 -22.18
N TRP A 187 -4.95 -1.49 -22.25
CA TRP A 187 -5.00 -2.96 -22.32
C TRP A 187 -5.66 -3.58 -21.09
N SER A 188 -5.58 -2.91 -19.95
CA SER A 188 -6.11 -3.42 -18.70
C SER A 188 -7.63 -3.27 -18.55
N THR A 189 -8.30 -2.58 -19.48
CA THR A 189 -9.76 -2.36 -19.47
C THR A 189 -10.49 -3.27 -20.48
N ASP A 190 -9.77 -4.00 -21.31
CA ASP A 190 -10.35 -5.03 -22.14
C ASP A 190 -11.02 -6.08 -21.24
N PRO A 191 -12.32 -6.39 -21.41
CA PRO A 191 -12.99 -7.47 -20.66
C PRO A 191 -12.23 -8.79 -20.71
N ARG A 192 -11.44 -9.02 -21.77
CA ARG A 192 -10.58 -10.19 -21.93
C ARG A 192 -9.36 -10.17 -20.99
N SER A 193 -8.97 -9.02 -20.47
CA SER A 193 -7.87 -8.90 -19.50
C SER A 193 -8.20 -9.46 -18.12
N ARG A 194 -9.46 -9.82 -17.87
CA ARG A 194 -9.98 -10.32 -16.58
C ARG A 194 -9.71 -9.38 -15.41
N LEU A 195 -9.63 -8.08 -15.66
CA LEU A 195 -9.43 -7.11 -14.60
C LEU A 195 -10.78 -6.83 -13.92
N PRO A 196 -10.86 -6.99 -12.60
CA PRO A 196 -12.10 -6.75 -11.90
C PRO A 196 -12.50 -5.28 -11.94
N ALA A 197 -13.78 -5.00 -12.12
CA ALA A 197 -14.34 -3.70 -11.82
C ALA A 197 -14.21 -3.46 -10.30
N LEU A 198 -13.80 -2.25 -9.90
CA LEU A 198 -13.68 -1.85 -8.50
C LEU A 198 -14.84 -0.92 -8.13
N PRO A 199 -15.25 -0.87 -6.86
CA PRO A 199 -16.27 0.07 -6.41
C PRO A 199 -15.79 1.50 -6.63
N ARG A 200 -16.74 2.42 -6.90
CA ARG A 200 -16.47 3.84 -6.86
C ARG A 200 -16.20 4.24 -5.41
N LEU A 201 -15.11 4.96 -5.16
CA LEU A 201 -14.67 5.37 -3.83
C LEU A 201 -14.31 6.87 -3.81
N GLY A 202 -15.25 7.72 -4.18
CA GLY A 202 -15.12 9.17 -4.01
C GLY A 202 -15.10 9.54 -2.52
N LEU A 203 -14.60 10.74 -2.20
CA LEU A 203 -14.50 11.20 -0.81
C LEU A 203 -15.85 11.28 -0.09
N THR A 204 -16.93 11.50 -0.83
CA THR A 204 -18.31 11.61 -0.31
C THR A 204 -19.13 10.33 -0.43
N ASP A 205 -18.58 9.29 -1.06
CA ASP A 205 -19.29 8.03 -1.25
C ASP A 205 -19.44 7.29 0.10
N ALA A 206 -20.52 6.52 0.21
CA ALA A 206 -20.77 5.71 1.40
C ALA A 206 -19.65 4.68 1.59
N LEU A 207 -19.35 4.35 2.84
CA LEU A 207 -18.41 3.28 3.18
C LEU A 207 -19.01 1.93 2.80
N LEU A 208 -18.17 1.03 2.33
CA LEU A 208 -18.58 -0.32 1.98
C LEU A 208 -18.81 -1.16 3.24
N ARG A 209 -19.82 -2.01 3.22
CA ARG A 209 -20.15 -2.90 4.34
C ARG A 209 -19.61 -4.31 4.06
N CYS A 210 -18.77 -4.83 4.95
CA CYS A 210 -18.40 -6.24 4.91
C CYS A 210 -19.59 -7.13 5.29
N ARG A 211 -19.91 -8.09 4.47
CA ARG A 211 -20.95 -9.10 4.71
C ARG A 211 -20.37 -10.36 5.30
N GLN A 212 -19.22 -10.78 4.82
CA GLN A 212 -18.61 -12.03 5.24
C GLN A 212 -17.11 -11.98 5.03
N THR A 213 -16.36 -12.58 5.92
CA THR A 213 -14.94 -12.86 5.75
C THR A 213 -14.68 -14.35 5.92
N VAL A 214 -13.97 -14.92 4.96
CA VAL A 214 -13.57 -16.33 4.95
C VAL A 214 -12.05 -16.40 4.98
N HIS A 215 -11.50 -17.23 5.86
CA HIS A 215 -10.08 -17.52 5.93
C HIS A 215 -9.84 -19.00 5.76
N ARG A 216 -9.14 -19.38 4.68
CA ARG A 216 -8.83 -20.79 4.33
C ARG A 216 -10.05 -21.70 4.38
N GLY A 217 -11.18 -21.22 3.84
CA GLY A 217 -12.44 -21.95 3.80
C GLY A 217 -13.31 -21.85 5.06
N ALA A 218 -12.81 -21.31 6.16
CA ALA A 218 -13.59 -21.10 7.37
C ALA A 218 -14.17 -19.68 7.40
N VAL A 219 -15.48 -19.55 7.67
CA VAL A 219 -16.13 -18.26 7.92
C VAL A 219 -15.66 -17.74 9.28
N ILE A 220 -15.07 -16.54 9.31
CA ILE A 220 -14.58 -15.89 10.54
C ILE A 220 -15.37 -14.62 10.87
N TYR A 221 -16.20 -14.15 9.95
CA TYR A 221 -17.13 -13.04 10.13
C TYR A 221 -18.28 -13.18 9.13
N GLY A 222 -19.51 -12.86 9.52
CA GLY A 222 -20.72 -12.91 8.68
C GLY A 222 -21.90 -13.54 9.35
#